data_4953e1831f29b85bdc4f2aa1cf395279
#
_entry.id   4953e1831f29b85bdc4f2aa1cf395279
#
_cell.length_a   1.000
_cell.length_b   1.000
_cell.length_c   1.000
_cell.angle_alpha   90.00
_cell.angle_beta   90.00
_cell.angle_gamma   90.00
#
_symmetry.space_group_name_H-M   'P 1'
#
loop_
_entity.id
_entity.type
_entity.pdbx_description
1 polymer ?
#
loop_
_entity_poly.entity_id
_entity_poly.type
_entity_poly.pdbx_seq_one_letter_code
_entity_poly.pdbx_strand_id
1 'polypeptide(L)'
;MPEAKPIFPTVEYQGRVARLQSAMQAQAMDALLLSTPADIFYVTGFLTRFWESPARPWFVVVPIDGEPVAVIPSIGAELMGRGWLKDIRTWDAPDPVDDGVSLLAETILQHVPSGGAIGTPMGLETHVRMPMADFARVTALIAPRRIIDATAVVQRVREIKSEAEIAKIKATCGIADRAFARVPEFAQIGRPLDQVFRDFQIALLAEGADWVSYVAGAAGQGGYGDVISPATDKPLAVGDILMLDTGAVRDGYFC
;
A
#
# COMPACT_ATOMS: atom_id res chain seq x y z
N MET A 1 26.65 -6.09 -0.65
CA MET A 1 25.62 -5.87 0.40
C MET A 1 24.87 -7.17 0.56
N PRO A 2 24.47 -7.62 1.77
CA PRO A 2 23.66 -8.81 1.90
C PRO A 2 22.35 -8.60 1.13
N GLU A 3 21.95 -9.59 0.33
CA GLU A 3 20.67 -9.56 -0.37
C GLU A 3 19.54 -9.45 0.64
N ALA A 4 18.66 -8.47 0.46
CA ALA A 4 17.48 -8.33 1.29
C ALA A 4 16.63 -9.61 1.13
N LYS A 5 16.35 -10.27 2.26
CA LYS A 5 15.57 -11.50 2.27
C LYS A 5 14.15 -11.17 1.77
N PRO A 6 13.60 -11.91 0.80
CA PRO A 6 12.25 -11.65 0.33
C PRO A 6 11.24 -11.79 1.48
N ILE A 7 10.23 -10.93 1.51
CA ILE A 7 9.20 -10.89 2.56
C ILE A 7 8.40 -12.20 2.59
N PHE A 8 8.09 -12.73 1.41
CA PHE A 8 7.46 -14.04 1.23
C PHE A 8 8.20 -14.84 0.15
N PRO A 9 8.09 -16.17 0.16
CA PRO A 9 8.56 -17.00 -0.94
C PRO A 9 7.73 -16.73 -2.21
N THR A 10 8.34 -16.91 -3.38
CA THR A 10 7.69 -16.68 -4.70
C THR A 10 6.33 -17.37 -4.84
N VAL A 11 6.19 -18.59 -4.31
CA VAL A 11 4.94 -19.36 -4.37
C VAL A 11 3.77 -18.64 -3.70
N GLU A 12 4.01 -17.83 -2.68
CA GLU A 12 2.95 -17.01 -2.04
C GLU A 12 2.40 -15.97 -3.01
N TYR A 13 3.27 -15.24 -3.71
CA TYR A 13 2.86 -14.23 -4.70
C TYR A 13 2.16 -14.88 -5.90
N GLN A 14 2.68 -15.99 -6.40
CA GLN A 14 2.05 -16.76 -7.47
C GLN A 14 0.65 -17.24 -7.08
N GLY A 15 0.47 -17.71 -5.84
CA GLY A 15 -0.84 -18.10 -5.32
C GLY A 15 -1.82 -16.93 -5.22
N ARG A 16 -1.35 -15.71 -4.86
CA ARG A 16 -2.17 -14.49 -4.84
C ARG A 16 -2.62 -14.11 -6.25
N VAL A 17 -1.71 -14.13 -7.22
CA VAL A 17 -2.02 -13.87 -8.63
C VAL A 17 -3.02 -14.88 -9.17
N ALA A 18 -2.85 -16.16 -8.90
CA ALA A 18 -3.80 -17.20 -9.33
C ALA A 18 -5.20 -16.98 -8.76
N ARG A 19 -5.32 -16.55 -7.49
CA ARG A 19 -6.63 -16.21 -6.89
C ARG A 19 -7.26 -14.99 -7.55
N LEU A 20 -6.47 -13.96 -7.87
CA LEU A 20 -6.95 -12.80 -8.61
C LEU A 20 -7.44 -13.20 -10.00
N GLN A 21 -6.65 -13.97 -10.75
CA GLN A 21 -7.02 -14.46 -12.09
C GLN A 21 -8.31 -15.30 -12.07
N SER A 22 -8.46 -16.17 -11.09
CA SER A 22 -9.73 -16.91 -10.91
C SER A 22 -10.93 -15.99 -10.64
N ALA A 23 -10.75 -14.96 -9.81
CA ALA A 23 -11.80 -13.98 -9.54
C ALA A 23 -12.11 -13.10 -10.77
N MET A 24 -11.09 -12.74 -11.58
CA MET A 24 -11.24 -12.03 -12.85
C MET A 24 -12.05 -12.84 -13.85
N GLN A 25 -11.78 -14.14 -14.00
CA GLN A 25 -12.54 -15.02 -14.89
C GLN A 25 -14.04 -15.00 -14.55
N ALA A 26 -14.36 -15.04 -13.25
CA ALA A 26 -15.75 -15.00 -12.79
C ALA A 26 -16.47 -13.68 -13.12
N GLN A 27 -15.72 -12.60 -13.39
CA GLN A 27 -16.24 -11.27 -13.71
C GLN A 27 -15.98 -10.85 -15.16
N ALA A 28 -15.54 -11.77 -16.03
CA ALA A 28 -15.20 -11.52 -17.41
C ALA A 28 -14.22 -10.34 -17.63
N MET A 29 -13.19 -10.30 -16.78
CA MET A 29 -12.08 -9.34 -16.88
C MET A 29 -10.89 -10.02 -17.57
N ASP A 30 -10.27 -9.35 -18.53
CA ASP A 30 -9.10 -9.85 -19.25
C ASP A 30 -7.78 -9.46 -18.60
N ALA A 31 -7.77 -8.37 -17.83
CA ALA A 31 -6.62 -7.95 -17.03
C ALA A 31 -7.06 -7.14 -15.80
N LEU A 32 -6.17 -7.03 -14.78
CA LEU A 32 -6.24 -6.00 -13.74
C LEU A 32 -5.15 -4.97 -13.94
N LEU A 33 -5.50 -3.71 -13.72
CA LEU A 33 -4.57 -2.59 -13.57
C LEU A 33 -4.51 -2.21 -12.09
N LEU A 34 -3.35 -2.44 -11.47
CA LEU A 34 -3.08 -2.10 -10.07
C LEU A 34 -2.12 -0.91 -10.02
N SER A 35 -2.42 0.09 -9.18
CA SER A 35 -1.64 1.33 -9.11
C SER A 35 -1.34 1.78 -7.67
N THR A 36 -1.97 1.18 -6.66
CA THR A 36 -1.73 1.55 -5.28
C THR A 36 -0.54 0.80 -4.68
N PRO A 37 0.18 1.39 -3.70
CA PRO A 37 1.27 0.71 -3.01
C PRO A 37 0.88 -0.65 -2.45
N ALA A 38 -0.29 -0.74 -1.83
CA ALA A 38 -0.76 -1.96 -1.19
C ALA A 38 -1.06 -3.07 -2.20
N ASP A 39 -1.69 -2.74 -3.34
CA ASP A 39 -2.04 -3.73 -4.36
C ASP A 39 -0.78 -4.21 -5.11
N ILE A 40 0.12 -3.28 -5.46
CA ILE A 40 1.40 -3.63 -6.10
C ILE A 40 2.24 -4.51 -5.16
N PHE A 41 2.38 -4.11 -3.89
CA PHE A 41 3.08 -4.95 -2.90
C PHE A 41 2.45 -6.34 -2.77
N TYR A 42 1.12 -6.43 -2.77
CA TYR A 42 0.41 -7.69 -2.62
C TYR A 42 0.77 -8.73 -3.69
N VAL A 43 0.90 -8.29 -4.94
CA VAL A 43 1.19 -9.20 -6.06
C VAL A 43 2.68 -9.34 -6.37
N THR A 44 3.53 -8.37 -5.99
CA THR A 44 4.95 -8.35 -6.39
C THR A 44 5.93 -8.54 -5.25
N GLY A 45 5.56 -8.15 -4.03
CA GLY A 45 6.48 -7.99 -2.91
C GLY A 45 7.33 -6.72 -2.98
N PHE A 46 7.10 -5.85 -3.96
CA PHE A 46 7.82 -4.59 -4.11
C PHE A 46 7.49 -3.64 -2.98
N LEU A 47 8.43 -3.42 -2.08
CA LEU A 47 8.30 -2.55 -0.92
C LEU A 47 9.31 -1.42 -0.99
N THR A 48 8.82 -0.18 -1.00
CA THR A 48 9.64 1.04 -1.00
C THR A 48 8.95 2.15 -0.21
N ARG A 49 9.75 3.06 0.36
CA ARG A 49 9.24 4.32 0.93
C ARG A 49 9.07 5.41 -0.12
N PHE A 50 9.46 5.14 -1.35
CA PHE A 50 9.35 6.09 -2.46
C PHE A 50 7.90 6.38 -2.88
N TRP A 51 6.94 5.62 -2.36
CA TRP A 51 5.51 5.88 -2.47
C TRP A 51 5.04 7.24 -1.93
N GLU A 52 5.84 7.85 -1.06
CA GLU A 52 5.57 9.20 -0.54
C GLU A 52 5.66 10.28 -1.63
N SER A 53 6.34 10.01 -2.75
CA SER A 53 6.38 10.91 -3.90
C SER A 53 5.06 10.85 -4.67
N PRO A 54 4.24 11.92 -4.68
CA PRO A 54 2.97 11.92 -5.42
C PRO A 54 3.16 11.97 -6.94
N ALA A 55 4.35 12.39 -7.39
CA ALA A 55 4.62 12.71 -8.79
C ALA A 55 4.99 11.51 -9.66
N ARG A 56 5.04 10.30 -9.12
CA ARG A 56 5.49 9.13 -9.89
C ARG A 56 4.48 7.99 -9.81
N PRO A 57 3.70 7.77 -10.86
CA PRO A 57 2.81 6.61 -10.94
C PRO A 57 3.62 5.33 -11.09
N TRP A 58 3.08 4.24 -10.60
CA TRP A 58 3.61 2.89 -10.68
C TRP A 58 2.45 1.98 -11.02
N PHE A 59 2.66 1.05 -11.94
CA PHE A 59 1.59 0.19 -12.40
C PHE A 59 2.03 -1.26 -12.39
N VAL A 60 1.08 -2.15 -12.14
CA VAL A 60 1.20 -3.58 -12.45
C VAL A 60 -0.05 -4.00 -13.22
N VAL A 61 0.19 -4.56 -14.39
CA VAL A 61 -0.86 -5.21 -15.19
C VAL A 61 -0.83 -6.70 -14.87
N VAL A 62 -1.92 -7.23 -14.36
CA VAL A 62 -2.11 -8.67 -14.14
C VAL A 62 -3.00 -9.21 -15.24
N PRO A 63 -2.47 -9.87 -16.27
CA PRO A 63 -3.30 -10.47 -17.32
C PRO A 63 -4.10 -11.65 -16.78
N ILE A 64 -5.18 -12.02 -17.49
CA ILE A 64 -6.03 -13.17 -17.12
C ILE A 64 -5.23 -14.47 -17.08
N ASP A 65 -4.19 -14.58 -17.88
CA ASP A 65 -3.26 -15.70 -17.93
C ASP A 65 -1.81 -15.20 -17.92
N GLY A 66 -0.90 -15.98 -17.32
CA GLY A 66 0.53 -15.66 -17.27
C GLY A 66 0.95 -14.84 -16.05
N GLU A 67 2.18 -14.32 -16.10
CA GLU A 67 2.78 -13.54 -15.01
C GLU A 67 2.38 -12.05 -15.13
N PRO A 68 2.31 -11.32 -14.00
CA PRO A 68 2.10 -9.87 -14.03
C PRO A 68 3.26 -9.12 -14.69
N VAL A 69 2.94 -7.98 -15.28
CA VAL A 69 3.90 -7.05 -15.90
C VAL A 69 3.98 -5.79 -15.07
N ALA A 70 5.18 -5.42 -14.62
CA ALA A 70 5.41 -4.14 -13.97
C ALA A 70 5.69 -3.06 -15.02
N VAL A 71 4.99 -1.93 -14.93
CA VAL A 71 5.19 -0.73 -15.76
C VAL A 71 5.52 0.41 -14.80
N ILE A 72 6.79 0.76 -14.67
CA ILE A 72 7.28 1.57 -13.57
C ILE A 72 8.38 2.55 -14.02
N PRO A 73 8.61 3.66 -13.27
CA PRO A 73 9.78 4.50 -13.48
C PRO A 73 11.10 3.70 -13.41
N SER A 74 12.05 4.04 -14.27
CA SER A 74 13.36 3.36 -14.38
C SER A 74 14.11 3.27 -13.04
N ILE A 75 13.93 4.24 -12.16
CA ILE A 75 14.52 4.24 -10.81
C ILE A 75 14.10 3.03 -9.96
N GLY A 76 12.96 2.41 -10.26
CA GLY A 76 12.47 1.23 -9.53
C GLY A 76 12.89 -0.11 -10.10
N ALA A 77 13.51 -0.13 -11.28
CA ALA A 77 13.78 -1.35 -12.02
C ALA A 77 14.67 -2.33 -11.24
N GLU A 78 15.74 -1.84 -10.64
CA GLU A 78 16.67 -2.69 -9.87
C GLU A 78 15.97 -3.33 -8.65
N LEU A 79 15.18 -2.57 -7.89
CA LEU A 79 14.47 -3.09 -6.73
C LEU A 79 13.37 -4.09 -7.13
N MET A 80 12.59 -3.79 -8.17
CA MET A 80 11.55 -4.69 -8.69
C MET A 80 12.18 -5.98 -9.24
N GLY A 81 13.32 -5.88 -9.93
CA GLY A 81 14.07 -7.01 -10.50
C GLY A 81 14.69 -7.95 -9.46
N ARG A 82 14.80 -7.54 -8.20
CA ARG A 82 15.19 -8.44 -7.09
C ARG A 82 14.03 -9.33 -6.64
N GLY A 83 12.81 -9.04 -7.07
CA GLY A 83 11.62 -9.82 -6.80
C GLY A 83 11.45 -11.00 -7.76
N TRP A 84 10.24 -11.49 -7.86
CA TRP A 84 9.90 -12.66 -8.67
C TRP A 84 9.43 -12.31 -10.09
N LEU A 85 9.03 -11.06 -10.34
CA LEU A 85 8.58 -10.61 -11.66
C LEU A 85 9.74 -10.57 -12.66
N LYS A 86 9.45 -10.97 -13.91
CA LYS A 86 10.43 -10.99 -15.00
C LYS A 86 10.20 -9.88 -16.02
N ASP A 87 8.93 -9.57 -16.33
CA ASP A 87 8.60 -8.50 -17.27
C ASP A 87 8.46 -7.17 -16.51
N ILE A 88 9.49 -6.34 -16.62
CA ILE A 88 9.60 -5.03 -15.98
C ILE A 88 9.89 -4.01 -17.07
N ARG A 89 8.89 -3.20 -17.38
CA ARG A 89 8.94 -2.15 -18.40
C ARG A 89 9.11 -0.81 -17.73
N THR A 90 9.98 0.02 -18.27
CA THR A 90 10.34 1.27 -17.60
C THR A 90 10.37 2.44 -18.56
N TRP A 91 10.12 3.62 -17.98
CA TRP A 91 10.36 4.92 -18.63
C TRP A 91 11.22 5.80 -17.71
N ASP A 92 11.81 6.83 -18.28
CA ASP A 92 12.57 7.82 -17.50
C ASP A 92 11.64 8.87 -16.92
N ALA A 93 11.40 8.79 -15.62
CA ALA A 93 10.52 9.71 -14.89
C ALA A 93 11.33 10.77 -14.12
N PRO A 94 10.82 12.01 -13.98
CA PRO A 94 9.52 12.47 -14.51
C PRO A 94 9.58 12.83 -16.00
N ASP A 95 8.55 12.43 -16.75
CA ASP A 95 8.35 12.91 -18.12
C ASP A 95 7.09 13.80 -18.18
N PRO A 96 7.24 15.14 -18.39
CA PRO A 96 6.10 16.06 -18.39
C PRO A 96 5.11 15.83 -19.54
N VAL A 97 5.50 15.10 -20.58
CA VAL A 97 4.69 14.85 -21.77
C VAL A 97 4.01 13.49 -21.71
N ASP A 98 4.76 12.47 -21.24
CA ASP A 98 4.26 11.08 -21.25
C ASP A 98 4.83 10.27 -20.07
N ASP A 99 4.42 10.60 -18.86
CA ASP A 99 4.92 9.93 -17.63
C ASP A 99 4.42 8.49 -17.51
N GLY A 100 4.81 7.64 -18.47
CA GLY A 100 4.50 6.21 -18.56
C GLY A 100 3.13 5.87 -19.19
N VAL A 101 2.39 6.84 -19.68
CA VAL A 101 1.02 6.66 -20.23
C VAL A 101 1.03 5.76 -21.48
N SER A 102 1.89 6.07 -22.45
CA SER A 102 1.98 5.27 -23.68
C SER A 102 2.47 3.86 -23.41
N LEU A 103 3.48 3.70 -22.56
CA LEU A 103 4.03 2.39 -22.18
C LEU A 103 2.99 1.52 -21.49
N LEU A 104 2.17 2.12 -20.58
CA LEU A 104 1.06 1.42 -19.93
C LEU A 104 0.01 1.00 -20.96
N ALA A 105 -0.38 1.91 -21.86
CA ALA A 105 -1.36 1.62 -22.90
C ALA A 105 -0.86 0.47 -23.81
N GLU A 106 0.37 0.51 -24.28
CA GLU A 106 0.98 -0.56 -25.08
C GLU A 106 0.98 -1.89 -24.35
N THR A 107 1.31 -1.89 -23.04
CA THR A 107 1.27 -3.10 -22.21
C THR A 107 -0.13 -3.68 -22.15
N ILE A 108 -1.15 -2.86 -21.93
CA ILE A 108 -2.55 -3.29 -21.91
C ILE A 108 -2.97 -3.85 -23.27
N LEU A 109 -2.60 -3.15 -24.38
CA LEU A 109 -2.93 -3.57 -25.74
C LEU A 109 -2.35 -4.94 -26.12
N GLN A 110 -1.22 -5.32 -25.55
CA GLN A 110 -0.57 -6.63 -25.78
C GLN A 110 -1.27 -7.79 -25.05
N HIS A 111 -1.87 -7.52 -23.90
CA HIS A 111 -2.43 -8.56 -23.02
C HIS A 111 -3.96 -8.65 -23.06
N VAL A 112 -4.63 -7.63 -23.54
CA VAL A 112 -6.10 -7.57 -23.54
C VAL A 112 -6.63 -7.56 -24.98
N PRO A 113 -7.55 -8.46 -25.35
CA PRO A 113 -8.11 -8.48 -26.70
C PRO A 113 -8.92 -7.21 -27.01
N SER A 114 -9.14 -6.94 -28.30
CA SER A 114 -9.99 -5.82 -28.72
C SER A 114 -11.41 -5.98 -28.16
N GLY A 115 -11.94 -4.93 -27.54
CA GLY A 115 -13.24 -4.95 -26.84
C GLY A 115 -13.21 -5.58 -25.44
N GLY A 116 -12.06 -6.08 -24.99
CA GLY A 116 -11.88 -6.68 -23.67
C GLY A 116 -12.04 -5.70 -22.51
N ALA A 117 -12.02 -6.22 -21.30
CA ALA A 117 -12.25 -5.46 -20.07
C ALA A 117 -11.00 -5.48 -19.15
N ILE A 118 -10.58 -4.30 -18.71
CA ILE A 118 -9.53 -4.10 -17.71
C ILE A 118 -10.18 -3.69 -16.41
N GLY A 119 -10.04 -4.51 -15.37
CA GLY A 119 -10.48 -4.15 -14.04
C GLY A 119 -9.46 -3.24 -13.34
N THR A 120 -9.93 -2.19 -12.67
CA THR A 120 -9.10 -1.45 -11.70
C THR A 120 -9.93 -1.13 -10.46
N PRO A 121 -9.38 -1.22 -9.23
CA PRO A 121 -10.11 -0.79 -8.04
C PRO A 121 -10.41 0.71 -8.14
N MET A 122 -11.69 1.08 -8.22
CA MET A 122 -12.13 2.46 -8.36
C MET A 122 -13.41 2.79 -7.55
N GLY A 123 -13.87 1.84 -6.75
CA GLY A 123 -15.04 1.97 -5.89
C GLY A 123 -14.70 2.50 -4.49
N LEU A 124 -15.59 2.20 -3.52
CA LEU A 124 -15.47 2.67 -2.14
C LEU A 124 -14.13 2.25 -1.52
N GLU A 125 -13.49 3.20 -0.81
CA GLU A 125 -12.21 3.01 -0.11
C GLU A 125 -11.05 2.57 -1.03
N THR A 126 -11.15 2.90 -2.30
CA THR A 126 -10.07 2.68 -3.27
C THR A 126 -9.75 3.97 -4.03
N HIS A 127 -8.64 3.95 -4.76
CA HIS A 127 -8.28 5.03 -5.66
C HIS A 127 -7.35 4.51 -6.77
N VAL A 128 -7.36 5.22 -7.89
CA VAL A 128 -6.35 5.04 -8.95
C VAL A 128 -5.24 6.04 -8.70
N ARG A 129 -4.03 5.57 -8.47
CA ARG A 129 -2.86 6.42 -8.20
C ARG A 129 -2.22 6.88 -9.51
N MET A 130 -2.93 7.77 -10.22
CA MET A 130 -2.54 8.34 -11.49
C MET A 130 -3.24 9.71 -11.65
N PRO A 131 -2.62 10.71 -12.30
CA PRO A 131 -3.34 11.93 -12.67
C PRO A 131 -4.58 11.61 -13.51
N MET A 132 -5.70 12.27 -13.23
CA MET A 132 -6.95 12.01 -13.95
C MET A 132 -6.84 12.27 -15.46
N ALA A 133 -6.05 13.26 -15.87
CA ALA A 133 -5.79 13.53 -17.28
C ALA A 133 -5.07 12.35 -17.95
N ASP A 134 -4.11 11.75 -17.29
CA ASP A 134 -3.37 10.59 -17.79
C ASP A 134 -4.25 9.34 -17.81
N PHE A 135 -5.11 9.16 -16.82
CA PHE A 135 -6.11 8.09 -16.83
C PHE A 135 -7.06 8.20 -18.02
N ALA A 136 -7.52 9.43 -18.34
CA ALA A 136 -8.33 9.68 -19.52
C ALA A 136 -7.56 9.39 -20.82
N ARG A 137 -6.27 9.75 -20.89
CA ARG A 137 -5.40 9.45 -22.05
C ARG A 137 -5.22 7.94 -22.22
N VAL A 138 -4.89 7.19 -21.16
CA VAL A 138 -4.79 5.72 -21.21
C VAL A 138 -6.11 5.13 -21.73
N THR A 139 -7.24 5.56 -21.16
CA THR A 139 -8.57 5.07 -21.58
C THR A 139 -8.83 5.30 -23.08
N ALA A 140 -8.45 6.47 -23.60
CA ALA A 140 -8.57 6.76 -25.03
C ALA A 140 -7.64 5.91 -25.89
N LEU A 141 -6.38 5.71 -25.47
CA LEU A 141 -5.38 4.95 -26.21
C LEU A 141 -5.73 3.46 -26.32
N ILE A 142 -6.36 2.89 -25.30
CA ILE A 142 -6.71 1.47 -25.27
C ILE A 142 -8.05 1.15 -25.94
N ALA A 143 -8.82 2.15 -26.39
CA ALA A 143 -10.10 1.91 -27.04
C ALA A 143 -9.98 0.91 -28.22
N PRO A 144 -10.96 0.02 -28.44
CA PRO A 144 -12.27 -0.11 -27.82
C PRO A 144 -12.31 -0.94 -26.52
N ARG A 145 -11.19 -1.21 -25.87
CA ARG A 145 -11.16 -1.88 -24.57
C ARG A 145 -11.77 -0.96 -23.52
N ARG A 146 -12.29 -1.55 -22.45
CA ARG A 146 -13.02 -0.81 -21.41
C ARG A 146 -12.36 -0.98 -20.06
N ILE A 147 -12.26 0.10 -19.29
CA ILE A 147 -11.92 0.05 -17.87
C ILE A 147 -13.21 -0.13 -17.08
N ILE A 148 -13.22 -1.09 -16.16
CA ILE A 148 -14.36 -1.43 -15.30
C ILE A 148 -13.92 -1.54 -13.85
N ASP A 149 -14.85 -1.43 -12.91
CA ASP A 149 -14.53 -1.53 -11.48
C ASP A 149 -14.18 -2.97 -11.08
N ALA A 150 -12.99 -3.12 -10.49
CA ALA A 150 -12.50 -4.38 -9.91
C ALA A 150 -12.39 -4.35 -8.39
N THR A 151 -12.99 -3.37 -7.71
CA THR A 151 -12.91 -3.22 -6.26
C THR A 151 -13.27 -4.51 -5.55
N ALA A 152 -14.41 -5.11 -5.88
CA ALA A 152 -14.87 -6.35 -5.26
C ALA A 152 -13.93 -7.54 -5.52
N VAL A 153 -13.30 -7.61 -6.70
CA VAL A 153 -12.34 -8.67 -7.06
C VAL A 153 -11.10 -8.60 -6.16
N VAL A 154 -10.51 -7.41 -6.06
CA VAL A 154 -9.27 -7.22 -5.30
C VAL A 154 -9.53 -7.33 -3.80
N GLN A 155 -10.58 -6.68 -3.28
CA GLN A 155 -10.93 -6.74 -1.87
C GLN A 155 -11.24 -8.17 -1.43
N ARG A 156 -12.05 -8.92 -2.17
CA ARG A 156 -12.41 -10.29 -1.82
C ARG A 156 -11.19 -11.21 -1.70
N VAL A 157 -10.22 -11.08 -2.59
CA VAL A 157 -9.00 -11.88 -2.52
C VAL A 157 -8.12 -11.46 -1.35
N ARG A 158 -8.04 -10.16 -1.04
CA ARG A 158 -7.21 -9.62 0.03
C ARG A 158 -7.83 -9.75 1.42
N GLU A 159 -9.17 -9.82 1.55
CA GLU A 159 -9.83 -9.97 2.86
C GLU A 159 -9.53 -11.33 3.50
N ILE A 160 -9.27 -12.37 2.71
CA ILE A 160 -8.91 -13.71 3.20
C ILE A 160 -7.38 -13.81 3.24
N LYS A 161 -6.81 -13.66 4.44
CA LYS A 161 -5.36 -13.68 4.66
C LYS A 161 -4.81 -15.10 4.64
N SER A 162 -3.61 -15.28 4.07
CA SER A 162 -2.86 -16.51 4.21
C SER A 162 -2.25 -16.62 5.62
N GLU A 163 -1.83 -17.83 6.02
CA GLU A 163 -1.11 -18.03 7.28
C GLU A 163 0.17 -17.19 7.36
N ALA A 164 0.86 -17.00 6.24
CA ALA A 164 2.04 -16.16 6.16
C ALA A 164 1.72 -14.68 6.41
N GLU A 165 0.61 -14.17 5.89
CA GLU A 165 0.12 -12.82 6.15
C GLU A 165 -0.32 -12.65 7.61
N ILE A 166 -1.03 -13.64 8.16
CA ILE A 166 -1.44 -13.65 9.57
C ILE A 166 -0.22 -13.56 10.49
N ALA A 167 0.85 -14.30 10.18
CA ALA A 167 2.10 -14.23 10.95
C ALA A 167 2.73 -12.82 10.93
N LYS A 168 2.69 -12.12 9.77
CA LYS A 168 3.18 -10.73 9.67
C LYS A 168 2.32 -9.76 10.48
N ILE A 169 1.00 -9.87 10.38
CA ILE A 169 0.07 -9.03 11.14
C ILE A 169 0.28 -9.24 12.65
N LYS A 170 0.36 -10.50 13.11
CA LYS A 170 0.65 -10.82 14.53
C LYS A 170 1.97 -10.21 15.01
N ALA A 171 3.02 -10.28 14.19
CA ALA A 171 4.31 -9.69 14.54
C ALA A 171 4.20 -8.17 14.69
N THR A 172 3.46 -7.52 13.81
CA THR A 172 3.25 -6.06 13.85
C THR A 172 2.39 -5.65 15.04
N CYS A 173 1.30 -6.38 15.33
CA CYS A 173 0.50 -6.15 16.54
C CYS A 173 1.33 -6.30 17.82
N GLY A 174 2.20 -7.31 17.88
CA GLY A 174 3.10 -7.49 19.03
C GLY A 174 4.09 -6.33 19.23
N ILE A 175 4.48 -5.62 18.18
CA ILE A 175 5.26 -4.37 18.29
C ILE A 175 4.43 -3.29 18.98
N ALA A 176 3.20 -3.09 18.52
CA ALA A 176 2.29 -2.11 19.11
C ALA A 176 2.00 -2.42 20.58
N ASP A 177 1.70 -3.68 20.91
CA ASP A 177 1.46 -4.13 22.30
C ASP A 177 2.62 -3.78 23.24
N ARG A 178 3.87 -4.04 22.81
CA ARG A 178 5.05 -3.70 23.61
C ARG A 178 5.24 -2.18 23.74
N ALA A 179 4.99 -1.42 22.68
CA ALA A 179 5.07 0.04 22.74
C ALA A 179 3.98 0.64 23.65
N PHE A 180 2.76 0.12 23.60
CA PHE A 180 1.68 0.52 24.51
C PHE A 180 2.00 0.20 25.97
N ALA A 181 2.64 -0.95 26.25
CA ALA A 181 3.07 -1.29 27.61
C ALA A 181 4.08 -0.28 28.19
N ARG A 182 4.78 0.46 27.33
CA ARG A 182 5.76 1.50 27.74
C ARG A 182 5.15 2.88 27.91
N VAL A 183 3.90 3.11 27.53
CA VAL A 183 3.23 4.42 27.68
C VAL A 183 3.37 5.02 29.08
N PRO A 184 3.23 4.24 30.19
CA PRO A 184 3.45 4.76 31.55
C PRO A 184 4.87 5.29 31.83
N GLU A 185 5.88 4.93 31.03
CA GLU A 185 7.26 5.42 31.20
C GLU A 185 7.37 6.91 30.84
N PHE A 186 6.58 7.41 29.88
CA PHE A 186 6.71 8.74 29.31
C PHE A 186 5.43 9.59 29.37
N ALA A 187 4.25 9.00 29.49
CA ALA A 187 2.99 9.75 29.63
C ALA A 187 2.75 10.16 31.09
N GLN A 188 3.58 11.05 31.58
CA GLN A 188 3.58 11.51 32.98
C GLN A 188 2.83 12.84 33.10
N ILE A 189 2.28 13.13 34.29
CA ILE A 189 1.67 14.42 34.63
C ILE A 189 2.67 15.54 34.35
N GLY A 190 2.21 16.59 33.64
CA GLY A 190 3.03 17.72 33.21
C GLY A 190 3.79 17.47 31.91
N ARG A 191 3.81 16.27 31.35
CA ARG A 191 4.40 16.00 30.04
C ARG A 191 3.52 16.60 28.95
N PRO A 192 4.03 17.43 28.02
CA PRO A 192 3.27 17.92 26.88
C PRO A 192 2.76 16.80 25.98
N LEU A 193 1.54 16.90 25.47
CA LEU A 193 0.91 15.86 24.65
C LEU A 193 1.70 15.57 23.35
N ASP A 194 2.24 16.61 22.71
CA ASP A 194 3.09 16.47 21.51
C ASP A 194 4.37 15.67 21.80
N GLN A 195 4.93 15.81 23.01
CA GLN A 195 6.08 15.03 23.45
C GLN A 195 5.68 13.57 23.73
N VAL A 196 4.51 13.34 24.32
CA VAL A 196 3.96 11.97 24.50
C VAL A 196 3.81 11.27 23.16
N PHE A 197 3.27 11.96 22.13
CA PHE A 197 3.13 11.39 20.79
C PHE A 197 4.48 11.06 20.16
N ARG A 198 5.47 11.93 20.33
CA ARG A 198 6.84 11.69 19.85
C ARG A 198 7.48 10.50 20.54
N ASP A 199 7.37 10.42 21.87
CA ASP A 199 7.93 9.34 22.67
C ASP A 199 7.26 8.00 22.31
N PHE A 200 5.96 8.01 22.01
CA PHE A 200 5.24 6.82 21.56
C PHE A 200 5.71 6.33 20.18
N GLN A 201 5.93 7.24 19.22
CA GLN A 201 6.51 6.89 17.92
C GLN A 201 7.92 6.31 18.07
N ILE A 202 8.75 6.88 18.95
CA ILE A 202 10.08 6.36 19.28
C ILE A 202 9.97 4.95 19.87
N ALA A 203 9.01 4.71 20.77
CA ALA A 203 8.78 3.39 21.35
C ALA A 203 8.39 2.36 20.27
N LEU A 204 7.47 2.68 19.35
CA LEU A 204 7.09 1.80 18.25
C LEU A 204 8.30 1.43 17.36
N LEU A 205 9.14 2.40 17.02
CA LEU A 205 10.36 2.15 16.23
C LEU A 205 11.37 1.31 17.01
N ALA A 206 11.56 1.58 18.29
CA ALA A 206 12.46 0.81 19.16
C ALA A 206 12.00 -0.65 19.33
N GLU A 207 10.69 -0.90 19.34
CA GLU A 207 10.11 -2.24 19.42
C GLU A 207 10.14 -2.98 18.06
N GLY A 208 10.58 -2.33 16.99
CA GLY A 208 10.90 -2.96 15.72
C GLY A 208 9.95 -2.65 14.58
N ALA A 209 9.16 -1.58 14.64
CA ALA A 209 8.45 -1.06 13.48
C ALA A 209 9.44 -0.54 12.43
N ASP A 210 9.15 -0.79 11.14
CA ASP A 210 9.92 -0.20 10.04
C ASP A 210 9.61 1.30 9.91
N TRP A 211 8.36 1.67 10.17
CA TRP A 211 7.90 3.06 10.31
C TRP A 211 6.56 3.12 11.06
N VAL A 212 6.19 4.33 11.46
CA VAL A 212 4.89 4.63 12.06
C VAL A 212 4.09 5.44 11.05
N SER A 213 2.95 4.91 10.61
CA SER A 213 2.13 5.55 9.57
C SER A 213 1.41 6.79 10.11
N TYR A 214 0.93 6.71 11.34
CA TYR A 214 0.29 7.82 12.05
C TYR A 214 0.30 7.59 13.57
N VAL A 215 0.15 8.67 14.31
CA VAL A 215 -0.31 8.68 15.70
C VAL A 215 -1.42 9.73 15.79
N ALA A 216 -2.60 9.31 16.18
CA ALA A 216 -3.73 10.16 16.47
C ALA A 216 -4.13 10.00 17.93
N GLY A 217 -4.85 10.97 18.48
CA GLY A 217 -5.32 10.88 19.85
C GLY A 217 -5.49 12.23 20.52
N ALA A 218 -5.83 12.18 21.79
CA ALA A 218 -6.03 13.35 22.61
C ALA A 218 -5.92 13.04 24.10
N ALA A 219 -5.89 14.08 24.92
CA ALA A 219 -5.96 13.95 26.37
C ALA A 219 -6.88 15.04 26.96
N GLY A 220 -7.73 14.67 27.92
CA GLY A 220 -8.60 15.63 28.59
C GLY A 220 -9.40 15.07 29.74
N GLN A 221 -9.91 15.97 30.59
CA GLN A 221 -10.79 15.64 31.70
C GLN A 221 -12.11 15.07 31.19
N GLY A 222 -12.50 13.90 31.68
CA GLY A 222 -13.74 13.24 31.27
C GLY A 222 -13.73 12.67 29.84
N GLY A 223 -12.61 12.74 29.13
CA GLY A 223 -12.46 12.24 27.77
C GLY A 223 -11.92 13.28 26.80
N TYR A 224 -12.18 13.06 25.52
CA TYR A 224 -11.65 13.86 24.41
C TYR A 224 -12.74 14.13 23.38
N GLY A 225 -12.75 15.35 22.81
CA GLY A 225 -13.71 15.76 21.77
C GLY A 225 -13.11 15.77 20.36
N ASP A 226 -11.80 15.88 20.25
CA ASP A 226 -11.06 15.91 18.98
C ASP A 226 -9.84 14.99 19.08
N VAL A 227 -9.76 14.01 18.19
CA VAL A 227 -8.72 12.97 18.16
C VAL A 227 -7.90 12.98 16.87
N ILE A 228 -8.20 13.90 15.95
CA ILE A 228 -7.53 13.97 14.64
C ILE A 228 -6.65 15.19 14.46
N SER A 229 -6.78 16.19 15.32
CA SER A 229 -5.88 17.34 15.31
C SER A 229 -4.47 16.96 15.75
N PRO A 230 -3.45 17.66 15.23
CA PRO A 230 -2.09 17.49 15.73
C PRO A 230 -2.02 17.71 17.25
N ALA A 231 -1.21 16.90 17.93
CA ALA A 231 -0.98 17.07 19.34
C ALA A 231 -0.37 18.44 19.66
N THR A 232 -0.81 19.04 20.77
CA THR A 232 -0.35 20.35 21.23
C THR A 232 0.63 20.24 22.39
N ASP A 233 1.19 21.36 22.81
CA ASP A 233 2.05 21.49 23.98
C ASP A 233 1.28 21.48 25.32
N LYS A 234 -0.04 21.23 25.30
CA LYS A 234 -0.85 21.10 26.52
C LYS A 234 -0.30 19.99 27.41
N PRO A 235 0.07 20.27 28.66
CA PRO A 235 0.59 19.26 29.57
C PRO A 235 -0.52 18.33 30.05
N LEU A 236 -0.20 17.05 30.22
CA LEU A 236 -1.08 16.07 30.86
C LEU A 236 -1.36 16.49 32.31
N ALA A 237 -2.61 16.36 32.75
CA ALA A 237 -3.07 16.69 34.09
C ALA A 237 -3.64 15.46 34.82
N VAL A 238 -3.73 15.54 36.13
CA VAL A 238 -4.41 14.50 36.94
C VAL A 238 -5.86 14.39 36.51
N GLY A 239 -6.32 13.17 36.22
CA GLY A 239 -7.69 12.88 35.79
C GLY A 239 -7.93 13.01 34.28
N ASP A 240 -6.89 13.34 33.47
CA ASP A 240 -7.01 13.24 32.04
C ASP A 240 -7.15 11.79 31.60
N ILE A 241 -7.98 11.56 30.60
CA ILE A 241 -8.04 10.33 29.83
C ILE A 241 -7.16 10.53 28.60
N LEU A 242 -6.09 9.74 28.48
CA LEU A 242 -5.23 9.73 27.30
C LEU A 242 -5.69 8.64 26.34
N MET A 243 -5.96 9.04 25.10
CA MET A 243 -6.23 8.12 23.97
C MET A 243 -5.07 8.21 22.98
N LEU A 244 -4.57 7.06 22.56
CA LEU A 244 -3.59 6.92 21.48
C LEU A 244 -4.10 5.90 20.48
N ASP A 245 -4.11 6.29 19.21
CA ASP A 245 -4.42 5.45 18.07
C ASP A 245 -3.23 5.49 17.11
N THR A 246 -2.79 4.34 16.62
CA THR A 246 -1.58 4.24 15.81
C THR A 246 -1.64 3.12 14.78
N GLY A 247 -0.86 3.27 13.71
CA GLY A 247 -0.58 2.24 12.74
C GLY A 247 0.93 1.99 12.65
N ALA A 248 1.47 1.05 13.41
CA ALA A 248 2.83 0.56 13.18
C ALA A 248 2.87 -0.32 11.94
N VAL A 249 3.98 -0.28 11.21
CA VAL A 249 4.19 -1.07 10.00
C VAL A 249 5.47 -1.88 10.11
N ARG A 250 5.37 -3.18 9.79
CA ARG A 250 6.50 -4.09 9.68
C ARG A 250 6.36 -4.97 8.44
N ASP A 251 7.42 -5.05 7.61
CA ASP A 251 7.41 -5.84 6.37
C ASP A 251 6.22 -5.49 5.44
N GLY A 252 5.75 -4.23 5.45
CA GLY A 252 4.59 -3.76 4.66
C GLY A 252 3.23 -4.12 5.24
N TYR A 253 3.15 -4.76 6.42
CA TYR A 253 1.90 -5.08 7.11
C TYR A 253 1.66 -4.14 8.29
N PHE A 254 0.40 -3.73 8.44
CA PHE A 254 -0.07 -2.81 9.48
C PHE A 254 -0.67 -3.57 10.66
N CYS A 255 -0.62 -2.93 11.85
CA CYS A 255 -1.45 -3.33 12.97
C CYS A 255 -2.69 -2.45 13.07
#